data_7e62e7a2f10f53ed940f9c679886cb3c
#
_entry.id   7e62e7a2f10f53ed940f9c679886cb3c
#
_cell.length_a   1.000
_cell.length_b   1.000
_cell.length_c   1.000
_cell.angle_alpha   90.00
_cell.angle_beta   90.00
_cell.angle_gamma   90.00
#
_symmetry.space_group_name_H-M   'P 1'
#
loop_
_entity.id
_entity.type
_entity.pdbx_description
1 polymer ?
#
loop_
_entity_poly.entity_id
_entity_poly.type
_entity_poly.pdbx_seq_one_letter_code
_entity_poly.pdbx_strand_id
1 'polypeptide(L)'
;PSDSSKIWRKFSYGALMDVFMIDMYTKKDIDLITPSAYHILGQEQDFWLKNELSNSPARWKIVGNQKMIAGWSVVGLPAWFPGDGTYLTTSSWDGWDEARDALLLYLKNNNIHNVVFMSGDSHVTLVADLSDDPYDVGNYSGSSGAGSIACEFLPTSMTRGNFDEMG
;
A
#
# COMPACT_ATOMS: atom_id res chain seq x y z
N PRO A 1 16.63 -23.78 9.99
CA PRO A 1 17.41 -22.68 9.46
C PRO A 1 16.43 -21.57 9.08
N SER A 2 16.63 -20.36 9.60
CA SER A 2 15.86 -19.21 9.20
C SER A 2 16.17 -18.92 7.74
N ASP A 3 15.13 -18.79 6.89
CA ASP A 3 15.30 -18.38 5.49
C ASP A 3 15.87 -16.96 5.47
N SER A 4 17.15 -16.84 5.11
CA SER A 4 17.86 -15.56 5.07
C SER A 4 17.35 -14.61 3.98
N SER A 5 16.53 -15.11 3.06
CA SER A 5 15.85 -14.28 2.04
C SER A 5 14.59 -13.61 2.56
N LYS A 6 14.13 -13.98 3.75
CA LYS A 6 12.92 -13.47 4.39
C LYS A 6 13.25 -12.23 5.22
N ILE A 7 13.06 -11.07 4.65
CA ILE A 7 13.42 -9.79 5.29
C ILE A 7 12.23 -9.05 5.91
N TRP A 8 10.99 -9.43 5.61
CA TRP A 8 9.82 -8.85 6.26
C TRP A 8 9.68 -9.32 7.71
N ARG A 9 9.24 -8.43 8.58
CA ARG A 9 9.22 -8.66 10.03
C ARG A 9 8.26 -7.73 10.76
N LYS A 10 7.92 -8.13 11.99
CA LYS A 10 7.12 -7.33 12.93
C LYS A 10 7.95 -6.90 14.12
N PHE A 11 7.72 -5.68 14.58
CA PHE A 11 8.21 -5.15 15.84
C PHE A 11 7.04 -4.70 16.70
N SER A 12 7.03 -5.05 17.98
CA SER A 12 5.94 -4.72 18.90
C SER A 12 6.42 -3.76 19.98
N TYR A 13 5.65 -2.70 20.20
CA TYR A 13 5.92 -1.67 21.21
C TYR A 13 4.78 -1.64 22.23
N GLY A 14 4.66 -2.73 23.00
CA GLY A 14 3.61 -2.96 23.97
C GLY A 14 2.22 -2.98 23.33
N ALA A 15 1.22 -2.47 24.03
CA ALA A 15 -0.14 -2.35 23.52
C ALA A 15 -0.35 -1.09 22.65
N LEU A 16 0.67 -0.26 22.48
CA LEU A 16 0.54 0.99 21.76
C LEU A 16 0.62 0.79 20.25
N MET A 17 1.65 0.08 19.78
CA MET A 17 1.99 0.04 18.36
C MET A 17 2.66 -1.27 17.96
N ASP A 18 2.22 -1.84 16.85
CA ASP A 18 2.94 -2.87 16.10
C ASP A 18 3.40 -2.25 14.76
N VAL A 19 4.65 -2.53 14.38
CA VAL A 19 5.24 -2.10 13.11
C VAL A 19 5.52 -3.32 12.25
N PHE A 20 4.95 -3.34 11.05
CA PHE A 20 5.08 -4.41 10.06
C PHE A 20 5.93 -3.90 8.91
N MET A 21 7.15 -4.38 8.79
CA MET A 21 8.03 -4.05 7.65
C MET A 21 7.80 -5.05 6.55
N ILE A 22 7.31 -4.59 5.40
CA ILE A 22 7.06 -5.44 4.23
C ILE A 22 8.18 -5.32 3.20
N ASP A 23 8.23 -6.28 2.28
CA ASP A 23 9.20 -6.33 1.19
C ASP A 23 8.48 -6.54 -0.15
N MET A 24 8.49 -5.50 -0.99
CA MET A 24 7.85 -5.52 -2.30
C MET A 24 8.77 -5.97 -3.43
N TYR A 25 10.04 -6.31 -3.15
CA TYR A 25 11.04 -6.54 -4.19
C TYR A 25 11.50 -7.98 -4.29
N THR A 26 11.82 -8.64 -3.16
CA THR A 26 12.51 -9.95 -3.20
C THR A 26 11.58 -11.13 -3.41
N LYS A 27 10.30 -11.00 -3.12
CA LYS A 27 9.29 -12.08 -3.21
C LYS A 27 8.11 -11.74 -4.12
N LYS A 28 8.24 -10.67 -4.88
CA LYS A 28 7.25 -10.35 -5.91
C LYS A 28 7.16 -11.53 -6.87
N ASP A 29 6.00 -12.19 -6.91
CA ASP A 29 5.73 -13.24 -7.89
C ASP A 29 5.60 -12.59 -9.26
N ILE A 30 6.74 -12.48 -9.95
CA ILE A 30 6.77 -12.16 -11.37
C ILE A 30 6.55 -13.47 -12.13
N ASP A 31 5.35 -13.99 -12.12
CA ASP A 31 4.94 -14.91 -13.15
C ASP A 31 4.62 -14.09 -14.41
N LEU A 32 5.60 -14.01 -15.28
CA LEU A 32 5.49 -13.31 -16.56
C LEU A 32 4.46 -13.95 -17.50
N ILE A 33 3.97 -15.15 -17.19
CA ILE A 33 3.04 -15.93 -18.03
C ILE A 33 1.61 -15.72 -17.58
N THR A 34 1.38 -15.59 -16.29
CA THR A 34 0.10 -15.23 -15.67
C THR A 34 0.38 -14.23 -14.55
N PRO A 35 0.39 -12.91 -14.84
CA PRO A 35 0.46 -11.93 -13.80
C PRO A 35 -0.74 -12.17 -12.88
N SER A 36 -0.53 -12.93 -11.82
CA SER A 36 -1.54 -13.07 -10.79
C SER A 36 -1.55 -11.74 -10.06
N ALA A 37 -2.53 -10.93 -10.37
CA ALA A 37 -2.76 -9.59 -9.86
C ALA A 37 -2.79 -9.52 -8.32
N TYR A 38 -2.76 -10.66 -7.65
CA TYR A 38 -2.91 -10.79 -6.21
C TYR A 38 -1.60 -10.92 -5.42
N HIS A 39 -0.42 -10.86 -6.03
CA HIS A 39 0.83 -11.26 -5.35
C HIS A 39 1.97 -10.26 -5.41
N ILE A 40 1.67 -8.96 -5.28
CA ILE A 40 2.74 -7.94 -5.18
C ILE A 40 3.71 -8.21 -4.01
N LEU A 41 3.23 -8.86 -2.94
CA LEU A 41 4.03 -9.26 -1.77
C LEU A 41 4.49 -10.73 -1.86
N GLY A 42 4.01 -11.51 -2.84
CA GLY A 42 4.06 -12.97 -2.81
C GLY A 42 3.08 -13.56 -1.79
N GLN A 43 2.64 -14.79 -2.04
CA GLN A 43 1.59 -15.46 -1.23
C GLN A 43 1.96 -15.58 0.24
N GLU A 44 3.21 -15.96 0.54
CA GLU A 44 3.67 -16.19 1.90
C GLU A 44 3.64 -14.91 2.73
N GLN A 45 4.11 -13.80 2.16
CA GLN A 45 4.15 -12.53 2.86
C GLN A 45 2.76 -11.90 3.00
N ASP A 46 1.91 -12.00 1.96
CA ASP A 46 0.53 -11.52 2.03
C ASP A 46 -0.24 -12.23 3.15
N PHE A 47 -0.14 -13.57 3.21
CA PHE A 47 -0.74 -14.35 4.28
C PHE A 47 -0.20 -13.96 5.66
N TRP A 48 1.12 -13.82 5.78
CA TRP A 48 1.76 -13.38 7.03
C TRP A 48 1.26 -12.01 7.48
N LEU A 49 1.23 -11.02 6.55
CA LEU A 49 0.81 -9.65 6.89
C LEU A 49 -0.64 -9.63 7.37
N LYS A 50 -1.54 -10.28 6.65
CA LYS A 50 -2.96 -10.37 7.00
C LYS A 50 -3.18 -11.04 8.35
N ASN A 51 -2.48 -12.14 8.60
CA ASN A 51 -2.55 -12.86 9.87
C ASN A 51 -2.01 -12.02 11.05
N GLU A 52 -0.86 -11.37 10.88
CA GLU A 52 -0.26 -10.53 11.92
C GLU A 52 -1.08 -9.27 12.21
N LEU A 53 -1.68 -8.65 11.20
CA LEU A 53 -2.59 -7.51 11.38
C LEU A 53 -3.84 -7.92 12.15
N SER A 54 -4.44 -9.07 11.82
CA SER A 54 -5.65 -9.59 12.49
C SER A 54 -5.39 -9.95 13.96
N ASN A 55 -4.21 -10.48 14.27
CA ASN A 55 -3.86 -10.92 15.62
C ASN A 55 -3.15 -9.82 16.44
N SER A 56 -2.95 -8.63 15.91
CA SER A 56 -2.30 -7.53 16.60
C SER A 56 -3.21 -6.94 17.68
N PRO A 57 -2.84 -7.02 18.98
CA PRO A 57 -3.57 -6.36 20.06
C PRO A 57 -3.24 -4.86 20.17
N ALA A 58 -2.28 -4.38 19.40
CA ALA A 58 -1.82 -3.00 19.48
C ALA A 58 -2.87 -2.02 18.96
N ARG A 59 -2.93 -0.85 19.59
CA ARG A 59 -3.83 0.23 19.19
C ARG A 59 -3.55 0.71 17.77
N TRP A 60 -2.27 0.87 17.42
CA TRP A 60 -1.82 1.32 16.11
C TRP A 60 -1.10 0.20 15.37
N LYS A 61 -1.37 0.06 14.09
CA LYS A 61 -0.74 -0.89 13.20
C LYS A 61 -0.06 -0.11 12.08
N ILE A 62 1.27 0.01 12.17
CA ILE A 62 2.06 0.77 11.21
C ILE A 62 2.65 -0.20 10.20
N VAL A 63 2.34 -0.03 8.93
CA VAL A 63 2.92 -0.80 7.83
C VAL A 63 4.00 0.03 7.15
N GLY A 64 5.26 -0.34 7.36
CA GLY A 64 6.41 0.23 6.65
C GLY A 64 6.42 -0.31 5.23
N ASN A 65 5.94 0.48 4.31
CA ASN A 65 5.68 0.17 2.91
C ASN A 65 6.69 0.89 2.01
N GLN A 66 7.19 0.24 0.99
CA GLN A 66 8.24 0.82 0.14
C GLN A 66 7.69 1.74 -0.95
N LYS A 67 6.46 1.52 -1.38
CA LYS A 67 5.81 2.19 -2.50
C LYS A 67 4.42 2.67 -2.12
N MET A 68 3.96 3.74 -2.76
CA MET A 68 2.61 4.26 -2.57
C MET A 68 1.54 3.17 -2.76
N ILE A 69 0.59 3.10 -1.81
CA ILE A 69 -0.56 2.19 -1.86
C ILE A 69 -1.84 2.91 -2.30
N ALA A 70 -1.97 4.20 -2.05
CA ALA A 70 -3.09 4.97 -2.57
C ALA A 70 -3.17 4.84 -4.10
N GLY A 71 -4.36 4.63 -4.64
CA GLY A 71 -4.60 4.64 -6.07
C GLY A 71 -4.41 6.04 -6.63
N TRP A 72 -3.68 6.14 -7.72
CA TRP A 72 -3.48 7.41 -8.41
C TRP A 72 -4.11 7.35 -9.79
N SER A 73 -5.37 7.75 -9.89
CA SER A 73 -6.04 7.81 -11.19
C SER A 73 -5.47 8.94 -12.02
N VAL A 74 -4.97 8.59 -13.19
CA VAL A 74 -4.51 9.54 -14.22
C VAL A 74 -5.48 9.62 -15.39
N VAL A 75 -6.74 9.25 -15.17
CA VAL A 75 -7.82 9.34 -16.16
C VAL A 75 -7.94 10.76 -16.70
N GLY A 76 -8.00 10.88 -18.01
CA GLY A 76 -8.10 12.17 -18.69
C GLY A 76 -6.76 12.80 -19.08
N LEU A 77 -5.64 12.17 -18.73
CA LEU A 77 -4.34 12.56 -19.25
C LEU A 77 -4.15 12.07 -20.69
N PRO A 78 -3.26 12.74 -21.48
CA PRO A 78 -3.01 12.31 -22.85
C PRO A 78 -2.51 10.87 -22.92
N ALA A 79 -2.84 10.15 -24.00
CA ALA A 79 -2.48 8.74 -24.20
C ALA A 79 -0.96 8.44 -24.20
N TRP A 80 -0.12 9.47 -24.29
CA TRP A 80 1.34 9.33 -24.18
C TRP A 80 1.82 9.35 -22.72
N PHE A 81 0.94 9.66 -21.76
CA PHE A 81 1.29 9.62 -20.35
C PHE A 81 1.38 8.16 -19.88
N PRO A 82 2.36 7.81 -19.03
CA PRO A 82 2.50 6.45 -18.51
C PRO A 82 1.23 5.96 -17.79
N GLY A 83 0.94 4.68 -17.89
CA GLY A 83 -0.15 4.05 -17.14
C GLY A 83 -1.51 4.06 -17.82
N ASP A 84 -1.57 4.30 -19.14
CA ASP A 84 -2.78 4.22 -20.00
C ASP A 84 -4.04 4.94 -19.47
N GLY A 85 -3.89 5.79 -18.45
CA GLY A 85 -4.97 6.55 -17.82
C GLY A 85 -5.66 5.81 -16.66
N THR A 86 -5.27 4.57 -16.34
CA THR A 86 -5.85 3.78 -15.26
C THR A 86 -4.89 3.65 -14.06
N TYR A 87 -3.60 3.59 -14.30
CA TYR A 87 -2.56 3.58 -13.27
C TYR A 87 -1.32 4.37 -13.72
N LEU A 88 -0.53 4.84 -12.77
CA LEU A 88 0.69 5.60 -13.06
C LEU A 88 1.89 4.68 -13.34
N THR A 89 2.02 3.59 -12.60
CA THR A 89 3.17 2.69 -12.70
C THR A 89 2.87 1.28 -12.19
N THR A 90 3.42 0.27 -12.86
CA THR A 90 3.40 -1.13 -12.42
C THR A 90 4.43 -1.44 -11.33
N SER A 91 5.24 -0.47 -10.92
CA SER A 91 6.22 -0.65 -9.85
C SER A 91 5.67 -0.41 -8.44
N SER A 92 4.47 0.16 -8.32
CA SER A 92 3.75 0.43 -7.07
C SER A 92 2.45 -0.37 -6.99
N TRP A 93 1.74 -0.27 -5.88
CA TRP A 93 0.42 -0.88 -5.70
C TRP A 93 -0.62 -0.38 -6.71
N ASP A 94 -0.43 0.81 -7.24
CA ASP A 94 -1.27 1.41 -8.25
C ASP A 94 -1.42 0.55 -9.51
N GLY A 95 -0.35 -0.11 -9.95
CA GLY A 95 -0.37 -1.09 -11.04
C GLY A 95 -0.75 -2.52 -10.62
N TRP A 96 -1.17 -2.70 -9.36
CA TRP A 96 -1.61 -3.96 -8.75
C TRP A 96 -2.88 -3.73 -7.94
N ASP A 97 -3.83 -3.05 -8.53
CA ASP A 97 -5.09 -2.62 -7.92
C ASP A 97 -5.85 -3.77 -7.27
N GLU A 98 -5.94 -4.94 -7.91
CA GLU A 98 -6.59 -6.11 -7.32
C GLU A 98 -5.90 -6.57 -6.02
N ALA A 99 -4.58 -6.52 -5.93
CA ALA A 99 -3.85 -6.88 -4.72
C ALA A 99 -4.05 -5.84 -3.61
N ARG A 100 -4.04 -4.56 -3.98
CA ARG A 100 -4.36 -3.43 -3.10
C ARG A 100 -5.76 -3.58 -2.53
N ASP A 101 -6.75 -3.74 -3.40
CA ASP A 101 -8.15 -3.82 -3.03
C ASP A 101 -8.42 -5.07 -2.18
N ALA A 102 -7.79 -6.21 -2.51
CA ALA A 102 -7.87 -7.41 -1.68
C ALA A 102 -7.31 -7.21 -0.27
N LEU A 103 -6.25 -6.40 -0.10
CA LEU A 103 -5.73 -6.06 1.22
C LEU A 103 -6.67 -5.12 1.96
N LEU A 104 -7.15 -4.05 1.32
CA LEU A 104 -8.06 -3.08 1.93
C LEU A 104 -9.39 -3.73 2.31
N LEU A 105 -9.98 -4.54 1.44
CA LEU A 105 -11.19 -5.32 1.73
C LEU A 105 -10.95 -6.31 2.88
N TYR A 106 -9.78 -6.92 2.97
CA TYR A 106 -9.44 -7.78 4.10
C TYR A 106 -9.46 -7.00 5.43
N LEU A 107 -8.86 -5.81 5.47
CA LEU A 107 -8.89 -4.95 6.65
C LEU A 107 -10.33 -4.59 7.04
N LYS A 108 -11.13 -4.15 6.07
CA LYS A 108 -12.55 -3.77 6.24
C LYS A 108 -13.38 -4.93 6.78
N ASN A 109 -13.32 -6.09 6.13
CA ASN A 109 -14.16 -7.25 6.44
C ASN A 109 -13.80 -7.91 7.78
N ASN A 110 -12.57 -7.75 8.25
CA ASN A 110 -12.12 -8.27 9.54
C ASN A 110 -12.11 -7.22 10.64
N ASN A 111 -12.66 -6.01 10.40
CA ASN A 111 -12.72 -4.90 11.36
C ASN A 111 -11.33 -4.53 11.93
N ILE A 112 -10.30 -4.55 11.09
CA ILE A 112 -8.94 -4.19 11.47
C ILE A 112 -8.79 -2.67 11.33
N HIS A 113 -8.76 -1.97 12.44
CA HIS A 113 -8.71 -0.52 12.48
C HIS A 113 -7.34 0.04 12.88
N ASN A 114 -7.19 1.36 12.72
CA ASN A 114 -5.98 2.11 13.07
C ASN A 114 -4.74 1.60 12.31
N VAL A 115 -4.91 1.30 11.04
CA VAL A 115 -3.83 0.91 10.14
C VAL A 115 -3.31 2.15 9.44
N VAL A 116 -1.99 2.34 9.49
CA VAL A 116 -1.28 3.46 8.86
C VAL A 116 -0.17 2.90 7.98
N PHE A 117 -0.20 3.25 6.70
CA PHE A 117 0.88 2.95 5.78
C PHE A 117 1.88 4.11 5.78
N MET A 118 3.15 3.78 5.97
CA MET A 118 4.28 4.71 5.86
C MET A 118 5.04 4.34 4.60
N SER A 119 4.81 5.08 3.53
CA SER A 119 5.30 4.77 2.19
C SER A 119 6.44 5.69 1.75
N GLY A 120 7.09 5.36 0.65
CA GLY A 120 8.20 6.14 0.10
C GLY A 120 8.22 6.15 -1.43
N ASP A 121 9.38 6.41 -2.01
CA ASP A 121 9.73 6.31 -3.44
C ASP A 121 9.23 7.43 -4.36
N SER A 122 8.05 7.99 -4.16
CA SER A 122 7.39 8.86 -5.15
C SER A 122 7.90 10.31 -5.20
N HIS A 123 8.91 10.67 -4.40
CA HIS A 123 9.56 12.00 -4.37
C HIS A 123 8.60 13.20 -4.19
N VAL A 124 7.43 12.95 -3.64
CA VAL A 124 6.43 13.95 -3.26
C VAL A 124 5.94 13.69 -1.83
N THR A 125 5.36 14.68 -1.21
CA THR A 125 4.65 14.47 0.06
C THR A 125 3.17 14.27 -0.24
N LEU A 126 2.63 13.14 0.20
CA LEU A 126 1.22 12.83 0.10
C LEU A 126 0.69 12.35 1.45
N VAL A 127 -0.57 12.68 1.71
CA VAL A 127 -1.37 12.08 2.78
C VAL A 127 -2.69 11.69 2.13
N ALA A 128 -3.06 10.44 2.27
CA ALA A 128 -4.27 9.91 1.65
C ALA A 128 -5.07 9.05 2.62
N ASP A 129 -6.38 9.17 2.55
CA ASP A 129 -7.26 8.12 3.05
C ASP A 129 -7.27 6.96 2.06
N LEU A 130 -7.28 5.74 2.57
CA LEU A 130 -7.36 4.53 1.76
C LEU A 130 -8.76 3.94 1.87
N SER A 131 -9.40 3.79 0.72
CA SER A 131 -10.72 3.16 0.56
C SER A 131 -10.64 2.08 -0.52
N ASP A 132 -11.51 1.11 -0.45
CA ASP A 132 -11.65 0.05 -1.46
C ASP A 132 -12.21 0.59 -2.79
N ASP A 133 -12.97 1.69 -2.76
CA ASP A 133 -13.36 2.43 -3.97
C ASP A 133 -13.42 3.93 -3.64
N PRO A 134 -12.31 4.67 -3.81
CA PRO A 134 -12.23 6.08 -3.47
C PRO A 134 -13.00 7.00 -4.43
N TYR A 135 -13.43 6.50 -5.58
CA TYR A 135 -14.14 7.27 -6.60
C TYR A 135 -15.65 7.11 -6.54
N ASP A 136 -16.15 6.13 -5.80
CA ASP A 136 -17.59 5.98 -5.53
C ASP A 136 -18.00 6.83 -4.32
N VAL A 137 -18.77 7.89 -4.56
CA VAL A 137 -19.28 8.79 -3.52
C VAL A 137 -20.22 8.11 -2.52
N GLY A 138 -20.75 6.93 -2.84
CA GLY A 138 -21.53 6.11 -1.92
C GLY A 138 -20.65 5.32 -0.96
N ASN A 139 -19.39 5.09 -1.33
CA ASN A 139 -18.45 4.29 -0.58
C ASN A 139 -17.45 5.13 0.22
N TYR A 140 -17.01 6.27 -0.33
CA TYR A 140 -16.04 7.16 0.30
C TYR A 140 -16.44 8.64 0.18
N SER A 141 -16.17 9.42 1.23
CA SER A 141 -16.39 10.86 1.27
C SER A 141 -15.11 11.61 1.69
N GLY A 142 -14.44 12.24 0.74
CA GLY A 142 -13.22 13.01 0.99
C GLY A 142 -13.41 14.21 1.91
N SER A 143 -14.65 14.72 2.07
CA SER A 143 -14.93 15.85 2.97
C SER A 143 -15.05 15.46 4.43
N SER A 144 -15.36 14.20 4.73
CA SER A 144 -15.59 13.70 6.10
C SER A 144 -14.67 12.53 6.48
N GLY A 145 -13.98 11.92 5.52
CA GLY A 145 -13.22 10.69 5.70
C GLY A 145 -14.10 9.44 5.88
N ALA A 146 -15.42 9.56 5.73
CA ALA A 146 -16.31 8.41 5.84
C ALA A 146 -15.99 7.40 4.74
N GLY A 147 -15.89 6.12 5.11
CA GLY A 147 -15.45 5.04 4.20
C GLY A 147 -13.94 4.81 4.16
N SER A 148 -13.15 5.62 4.88
CA SER A 148 -11.72 5.36 5.04
C SER A 148 -11.49 4.07 5.83
N ILE A 149 -10.65 3.18 5.31
CA ILE A 149 -10.26 1.89 5.91
C ILE A 149 -8.93 2.05 6.64
N ALA A 150 -8.02 2.80 6.04
CA ALA A 150 -6.69 3.07 6.54
C ALA A 150 -6.24 4.46 6.06
N CYS A 151 -5.05 4.90 6.44
CA CYS A 151 -4.45 6.10 5.88
C CYS A 151 -3.00 5.83 5.46
N GLU A 152 -2.53 6.64 4.51
CA GLU A 152 -1.16 6.61 4.03
C GLU A 152 -0.48 7.94 4.26
N PHE A 153 0.75 7.88 4.75
CA PHE A 153 1.68 9.01 4.79
C PHE A 153 2.90 8.68 3.93
N LEU A 154 3.13 9.52 2.95
CA LEU A 154 4.25 9.40 2.03
C LEU A 154 5.07 10.71 2.13
N PRO A 155 6.16 10.73 2.91
CA PRO A 155 7.04 11.88 2.98
C PRO A 155 7.88 12.00 1.71
N THR A 156 8.21 13.23 1.35
CA THR A 156 9.12 13.51 0.22
C THR A 156 10.53 12.95 0.45
N SER A 157 11.32 12.88 -0.62
CA SER A 157 12.73 12.45 -0.51
C SER A 157 13.55 13.47 0.28
N MET A 158 14.53 12.96 1.04
CA MET A 158 15.45 13.79 1.82
C MET A 158 16.75 14.10 1.08
N THR A 159 17.12 13.30 0.07
CA THR A 159 18.45 13.35 -0.56
C THR A 159 18.39 13.37 -2.08
N ARG A 160 17.20 13.38 -2.67
CA ARG A 160 16.99 13.40 -4.11
C ARG A 160 15.97 14.48 -4.47
N GLY A 161 16.15 15.14 -5.60
CA GLY A 161 15.23 16.16 -6.09
C GLY A 161 13.78 15.68 -6.18
N ASN A 162 12.87 16.57 -5.90
CA ASN A 162 11.43 16.35 -6.10
C ASN A 162 11.06 16.56 -7.57
N PHE A 163 9.81 16.32 -7.92
CA PHE A 163 9.34 16.48 -9.31
C PHE A 163 9.53 17.90 -9.86
N ASP A 164 9.43 18.92 -9.02
CA ASP A 164 9.67 20.31 -9.37
C ASP A 164 11.13 20.64 -9.71
N GLU A 165 12.08 19.80 -9.26
CA GLU A 165 13.52 19.96 -9.53
C GLU A 165 13.99 19.11 -10.74
N MET A 166 13.12 18.28 -11.29
CA MET A 166 13.43 17.38 -12.42
C MET A 166 13.04 17.95 -13.79
N GLY A 167 12.54 19.20 -13.83
CA GLY A 167 12.12 19.93 -15.02
C GLY A 167 13.26 20.55 -15.83
#